data_84e94b680eef87273ffab46180b033c9
#
_entry.id   84e94b680eef87273ffab46180b033c9
#
_cell.length_a   1.000
_cell.length_b   1.000
_cell.length_c   1.000
_cell.angle_alpha   90.00
_cell.angle_beta   90.00
_cell.angle_gamma   90.00
#
_symmetry.space_group_name_H-M   'P 1'
#
loop_
_entity.id
_entity.type
_entity.pdbx_description
1 polymer ?
#
loop_
_entity_poly.entity_id
_entity_poly.type
_entity_poly.pdbx_seq_one_letter_code
_entity_poly.pdbx_strand_id
1 'polypeptide(L)'
;MANNMSTQENFIDFTFSDILSFILRWKKHLIIIGIVAAVVSAAGTYLITPKYEAEVVFYPTTVNSIGNAMFTDLNKRESDVLAFGEEEEAENALQILKSDKLSNRIIQNFELMKHYDIDPSGSYPRTKLQEKMKKNISYNRTRYLSISIKVLDEDPEMAAVLANGIAAMYDSVKTNIQREVAKEAFAIVDEEF
;
A
#
# COMPACT_ATOMS: atom_id res chain seq x y z
N MET A 1 -74.32 3.95 10.98
CA MET A 1 -73.72 2.65 11.33
C MET A 1 -72.36 2.57 10.66
N ALA A 2 -71.35 2.96 11.40
CA ALA A 2 -69.96 2.88 10.91
C ALA A 2 -69.28 1.71 11.63
N ASN A 3 -68.90 0.75 10.87
CA ASN A 3 -68.26 -0.51 11.34
C ASN A 3 -66.76 -0.23 11.41
N ASN A 4 -66.19 0.01 12.59
CA ASN A 4 -64.78 0.09 12.84
C ASN A 4 -64.18 -1.32 12.81
N MET A 5 -63.60 -1.73 11.69
CA MET A 5 -62.69 -2.85 11.61
C MET A 5 -61.34 -2.38 12.20
N SER A 6 -61.12 -2.68 13.46
CA SER A 6 -59.79 -2.58 14.08
C SER A 6 -58.93 -3.74 13.54
N THR A 7 -57.99 -3.42 12.65
CA THR A 7 -56.94 -4.34 12.25
C THR A 7 -56.05 -4.53 13.49
N GLN A 8 -56.19 -5.69 14.12
CA GLN A 8 -55.25 -6.15 15.17
C GLN A 8 -53.95 -6.53 14.45
N GLU A 9 -53.01 -5.62 14.46
CA GLU A 9 -51.63 -5.98 14.12
C GLU A 9 -51.08 -6.89 15.21
N ASN A 10 -50.98 -8.17 14.90
CA ASN A 10 -50.31 -9.15 15.74
C ASN A 10 -48.80 -8.81 15.79
N PHE A 11 -48.43 -7.91 16.69
CA PHE A 11 -47.03 -7.79 17.10
C PHE A 11 -46.69 -9.10 17.83
N ILE A 12 -45.82 -9.90 17.23
CA ILE A 12 -45.26 -11.07 17.88
C ILE A 12 -44.29 -10.52 18.95
N ASP A 13 -44.80 -10.38 20.18
CA ASP A 13 -43.97 -10.03 21.33
C ASP A 13 -43.08 -11.23 21.64
N PHE A 14 -41.86 -11.21 21.07
CA PHE A 14 -40.83 -12.15 21.43
C PHE A 14 -40.40 -11.92 22.86
N THR A 15 -40.96 -12.64 23.77
CA THR A 15 -40.56 -12.60 25.19
C THR A 15 -39.24 -13.37 25.35
N PHE A 16 -38.34 -12.87 26.22
CA PHE A 16 -37.07 -13.51 26.52
C PHE A 16 -37.25 -15.03 26.88
N SER A 17 -38.34 -15.41 27.49
CA SER A 17 -38.69 -16.80 27.81
C SER A 17 -38.89 -17.65 26.55
N ASP A 18 -39.40 -17.09 25.45
CA ASP A 18 -39.63 -17.83 24.21
C ASP A 18 -38.31 -18.14 23.51
N ILE A 19 -37.36 -17.19 23.53
CA ILE A 19 -36.00 -17.38 23.03
C ILE A 19 -35.27 -18.47 23.85
N LEU A 20 -35.39 -18.42 25.17
CA LEU A 20 -34.77 -19.41 26.05
C LEU A 20 -35.34 -20.79 25.84
N SER A 21 -36.66 -20.88 25.70
CA SER A 21 -37.38 -22.16 25.44
C SER A 21 -36.99 -22.72 24.07
N PHE A 22 -36.84 -21.88 23.05
CA PHE A 22 -36.37 -22.30 21.73
C PHE A 22 -34.94 -22.86 21.80
N ILE A 23 -34.04 -22.18 22.46
CA ILE A 23 -32.64 -22.63 22.62
C ILE A 23 -32.58 -23.96 23.35
N LEU A 24 -33.33 -24.12 24.44
CA LEU A 24 -33.37 -25.36 25.21
C LEU A 24 -33.96 -26.52 24.43
N ARG A 25 -34.98 -26.25 23.61
CA ARG A 25 -35.65 -27.27 22.79
C ARG A 25 -34.77 -27.74 21.65
N TRP A 26 -33.98 -26.81 21.04
CA TRP A 26 -33.16 -27.07 19.86
C TRP A 26 -31.67 -27.22 20.18
N LYS A 27 -31.29 -27.33 21.49
CA LYS A 27 -29.91 -27.36 21.94
C LYS A 27 -29.02 -28.36 21.20
N LYS A 28 -29.53 -29.58 20.90
CA LYS A 28 -28.76 -30.59 20.19
C LYS A 28 -28.40 -30.17 18.77
N HIS A 29 -29.35 -29.57 18.04
CA HIS A 29 -29.13 -29.08 16.68
C HIS A 29 -28.20 -27.88 16.66
N LEU A 30 -28.35 -26.95 17.61
CA LEU A 30 -27.47 -25.80 17.74
C LEU A 30 -26.03 -26.21 18.05
N ILE A 31 -25.82 -27.21 18.91
CA ILE A 31 -24.50 -27.76 19.20
C ILE A 31 -23.88 -28.40 17.95
N ILE A 32 -24.64 -29.19 17.21
CA ILE A 32 -24.15 -29.83 15.98
C ILE A 32 -23.76 -28.77 14.95
N ILE A 33 -24.61 -27.76 14.72
CA ILE A 33 -24.32 -26.65 13.80
C ILE A 33 -23.05 -25.88 14.26
N GLY A 34 -22.93 -25.63 15.56
CA GLY A 34 -21.76 -24.97 16.13
C GLY A 34 -20.46 -25.75 15.91
N ILE A 35 -20.51 -27.08 16.10
CA ILE A 35 -19.34 -27.95 15.86
C ILE A 35 -18.97 -27.95 14.37
N VAL A 36 -19.96 -28.12 13.49
CA VAL A 36 -19.73 -28.11 12.02
C VAL A 36 -19.13 -26.75 11.59
N ALA A 37 -19.70 -25.63 12.06
CA ALA A 37 -19.19 -24.30 11.77
C ALA A 37 -17.75 -24.10 12.28
N ALA A 38 -17.43 -24.60 13.47
CA ALA A 38 -16.07 -24.53 14.03
C ALA A 38 -15.06 -25.32 13.18
N VAL A 39 -15.42 -26.54 12.75
CA VAL A 39 -14.56 -27.36 11.90
C VAL A 39 -14.34 -26.71 10.54
N VAL A 40 -15.39 -26.21 9.90
CA VAL A 40 -15.29 -25.51 8.59
C VAL A 40 -14.46 -24.24 8.72
N SER A 41 -14.63 -23.48 9.79
CA SER A 41 -13.83 -22.26 10.05
C SER A 41 -12.35 -22.60 10.28
N ALA A 42 -12.04 -23.62 11.07
CA ALA A 42 -10.67 -24.05 11.30
C ALA A 42 -10.00 -24.55 10.01
N ALA A 43 -10.71 -25.33 9.21
CA ALA A 43 -10.20 -25.77 7.91
C ALA A 43 -9.97 -24.59 6.95
N GLY A 44 -10.90 -23.63 6.90
CA GLY A 44 -10.75 -22.42 6.10
C GLY A 44 -9.56 -21.56 6.51
N THR A 45 -9.31 -21.43 7.80
CA THR A 45 -8.15 -20.65 8.31
C THR A 45 -6.82 -21.32 7.94
N TYR A 46 -6.75 -22.65 7.93
CA TYR A 46 -5.53 -23.37 7.56
C TYR A 46 -5.15 -23.25 6.08
N LEU A 47 -6.14 -22.94 5.22
CA LEU A 47 -5.92 -22.75 3.77
C LEU A 47 -5.42 -21.36 3.38
N ILE A 48 -5.45 -20.40 4.32
CA ILE A 48 -5.01 -19.02 4.06
C ILE A 48 -3.52 -18.93 4.37
N THR A 49 -2.69 -18.65 3.35
CA THR A 49 -1.27 -18.35 3.55
C THR A 49 -1.11 -17.05 4.33
N PRO A 50 -0.39 -17.04 5.46
CA PRO A 50 -0.12 -15.82 6.20
C PRO A 50 0.75 -14.89 5.35
N LYS A 51 0.51 -13.57 5.45
CA LYS A 51 1.38 -12.56 4.83
C LYS A 51 1.96 -11.67 5.92
N TYR A 52 3.23 -11.35 5.75
CA TYR A 52 3.98 -10.48 6.62
C TYR A 52 4.13 -9.11 5.98
N GLU A 53 3.91 -8.05 6.76
CA GLU A 53 4.08 -6.67 6.30
C GLU A 53 5.41 -6.13 6.81
N ALA A 54 6.23 -5.62 5.90
CA ALA A 54 7.38 -4.79 6.21
C ALA A 54 7.10 -3.35 5.77
N GLU A 55 7.44 -2.38 6.60
CA GLU A 55 7.25 -0.96 6.32
C GLU A 55 8.57 -0.20 6.48
N VAL A 56 8.89 0.64 5.50
CA VAL A 56 9.99 1.60 5.56
C VAL A 56 9.40 3.00 5.39
N VAL A 57 9.75 3.90 6.31
CA VAL A 57 9.32 5.30 6.27
C VAL A 57 10.55 6.19 6.14
N PHE A 58 10.54 7.12 5.18
CA PHE A 58 11.60 8.08 4.99
C PHE A 58 11.05 9.45 4.61
N TYR A 59 11.84 10.50 4.85
CA TYR A 59 11.54 11.85 4.41
C TYR A 59 12.26 12.12 3.09
N PRO A 60 11.54 12.49 2.02
CA PRO A 60 12.19 12.94 0.79
C PRO A 60 12.91 14.28 1.07
N THR A 61 14.19 14.35 0.70
CA THR A 61 14.99 15.57 0.87
C THR A 61 15.15 16.30 -0.46
N THR A 62 15.04 17.62 -0.47
CA THR A 62 15.42 18.44 -1.63
C THR A 62 16.94 18.49 -1.77
N VAL A 63 17.41 18.26 -3.00
CA VAL A 63 18.82 18.56 -3.35
C VAL A 63 18.95 20.03 -3.75
N ASN A 64 17.85 20.69 -4.04
CA ASN A 64 17.83 22.09 -4.52
C ASN A 64 18.05 23.13 -3.41
N SER A 65 18.00 22.75 -2.13
CA SER A 65 18.17 23.71 -1.02
C SER A 65 19.50 24.42 -1.05
N ILE A 66 20.60 23.75 -1.42
CA ILE A 66 21.94 24.35 -1.49
C ILE A 66 22.06 25.27 -2.72
N GLY A 67 21.54 24.84 -3.88
CA GLY A 67 21.55 25.67 -5.09
C GLY A 67 20.66 26.91 -4.95
N ASN A 68 19.44 26.73 -4.45
CA ASN A 68 18.52 27.84 -4.18
C ASN A 68 19.02 28.77 -3.08
N ALA A 69 19.68 28.26 -2.05
CA ALA A 69 20.31 29.11 -1.00
C ALA A 69 21.47 29.94 -1.53
N MET A 70 22.18 29.47 -2.56
CA MET A 70 23.28 30.22 -3.20
C MET A 70 22.80 31.27 -4.22
N PHE A 71 21.62 31.06 -4.85
CA PHE A 71 21.10 31.94 -5.90
C PHE A 71 19.90 32.79 -5.47
N THR A 72 19.33 32.55 -4.30
CA THR A 72 18.19 33.33 -3.81
C THR A 72 18.73 34.60 -3.18
N ASP A 73 18.48 35.72 -3.87
CA ASP A 73 18.76 37.09 -3.46
C ASP A 73 18.36 37.34 -1.99
N LEU A 74 19.18 38.08 -1.27
CA LEU A 74 19.11 38.39 0.17
C LEU A 74 17.79 39.04 0.67
N ASN A 75 16.75 39.10 -0.17
CA ASN A 75 15.47 39.76 0.10
C ASN A 75 14.25 38.86 0.18
N LYS A 76 14.37 37.55 0.08
CA LYS A 76 13.25 36.62 0.38
C LYS A 76 13.50 35.92 1.70
N ARG A 77 12.61 36.26 2.65
CA ARG A 77 12.45 35.63 3.97
C ARG A 77 12.84 34.16 3.97
N GLU A 78 13.76 33.84 4.91
CA GLU A 78 13.95 32.51 5.50
C GLU A 78 13.31 31.34 4.74
N SER A 79 13.89 30.98 3.60
CA SER A 79 13.71 29.62 3.10
C SER A 79 14.48 28.74 4.09
N ASP A 80 13.73 28.10 4.96
CA ASP A 80 14.26 27.17 5.95
C ASP A 80 15.08 26.09 5.21
N VAL A 81 16.40 26.24 5.27
CA VAL A 81 17.39 25.33 4.63
C VAL A 81 17.19 23.89 5.17
N LEU A 82 16.39 23.74 6.21
CA LEU A 82 16.00 22.51 6.89
C LEU A 82 14.51 22.16 6.72
N ALA A 83 13.81 22.76 5.75
CA ALA A 83 12.43 22.38 5.46
C ALA A 83 12.35 20.90 5.01
N PHE A 84 12.27 20.03 5.99
CA PHE A 84 11.95 18.63 5.74
C PHE A 84 10.47 18.53 5.41
N GLY A 85 10.16 17.95 4.25
CA GLY A 85 8.80 17.55 3.94
C GLY A 85 7.96 18.67 3.31
N GLU A 86 8.41 19.27 2.22
CA GLU A 86 7.55 20.03 1.34
C GLU A 86 6.57 19.08 0.62
N GLU A 87 5.33 19.52 0.44
CA GLU A 87 4.29 18.70 -0.19
C GLU A 87 4.68 18.27 -1.61
N GLU A 88 5.30 19.20 -2.36
CA GLU A 88 5.80 18.96 -3.71
C GLU A 88 6.83 17.83 -3.76
N GLU A 89 7.72 17.74 -2.77
CA GLU A 89 8.73 16.70 -2.72
C GLU A 89 8.16 15.33 -2.40
N ALA A 90 7.18 15.28 -1.51
CA ALA A 90 6.49 14.04 -1.24
C ALA A 90 5.73 13.54 -2.48
N GLU A 91 5.12 14.42 -3.27
CA GLU A 91 4.47 14.06 -4.53
C GLU A 91 5.48 13.61 -5.59
N ASN A 92 6.59 14.32 -5.75
CA ASN A 92 7.67 13.94 -6.66
C ASN A 92 8.26 12.58 -6.28
N ALA A 93 8.44 12.31 -4.98
CA ALA A 93 8.90 11.02 -4.50
C ALA A 93 7.91 9.90 -4.84
N LEU A 94 6.61 10.14 -4.69
CA LEU A 94 5.59 9.17 -5.07
C LEU A 94 5.56 8.92 -6.58
N GLN A 95 5.78 9.93 -7.41
CA GLN A 95 5.87 9.75 -8.86
C GLN A 95 7.07 8.88 -9.24
N ILE A 96 8.23 9.11 -8.64
CA ILE A 96 9.41 8.28 -8.86
C ILE A 96 9.17 6.84 -8.41
N LEU A 97 8.58 6.64 -7.22
CA LEU A 97 8.28 5.31 -6.68
C LEU A 97 7.28 4.53 -7.53
N LYS A 98 6.31 5.21 -8.14
CA LYS A 98 5.31 4.62 -9.03
C LYS A 98 5.77 4.52 -10.48
N SER A 99 6.97 4.98 -10.81
CA SER A 99 7.48 4.99 -12.18
C SER A 99 7.80 3.58 -12.68
N ASP A 100 7.62 3.38 -13.99
CA ASP A 100 8.00 2.14 -14.66
C ASP A 100 9.52 1.89 -14.57
N LYS A 101 10.34 2.96 -14.53
CA LYS A 101 11.80 2.88 -14.39
C LYS A 101 12.18 2.19 -13.08
N LEU A 102 11.56 2.57 -11.97
CA LEU A 102 11.80 1.94 -10.67
C LEU A 102 11.18 0.55 -10.60
N SER A 103 9.95 0.38 -11.08
CA SER A 103 9.25 -0.90 -11.11
C SER A 103 10.06 -1.97 -11.85
N ASN A 104 10.59 -1.65 -13.04
CA ASN A 104 11.42 -2.59 -13.81
C ASN A 104 12.72 -2.94 -13.08
N ARG A 105 13.35 -1.99 -12.38
CA ARG A 105 14.53 -2.25 -11.55
C ARG A 105 14.23 -3.21 -10.39
N ILE A 106 13.12 -3.00 -9.69
CA ILE A 106 12.67 -3.88 -8.60
C ILE A 106 12.47 -5.30 -9.13
N ILE A 107 11.77 -5.44 -10.27
CA ILE A 107 11.51 -6.73 -10.91
C ILE A 107 12.81 -7.48 -11.20
N GLN A 108 13.81 -6.79 -11.77
CA GLN A 108 15.09 -7.38 -12.16
C GLN A 108 15.97 -7.71 -10.95
N ASN A 109 16.13 -6.79 -10.00
CA ASN A 109 17.06 -6.97 -8.89
C ASN A 109 16.60 -8.03 -7.90
N PHE A 110 15.30 -8.20 -7.74
CA PHE A 110 14.73 -9.19 -6.82
C PHE A 110 14.18 -10.43 -7.53
N GLU A 111 14.40 -10.56 -8.83
CA GLU A 111 13.93 -11.70 -9.63
C GLU A 111 12.43 -11.99 -9.34
N LEU A 112 11.58 -10.96 -9.27
CA LEU A 112 10.20 -11.09 -8.80
C LEU A 112 9.34 -12.05 -9.63
N MET A 113 9.67 -12.29 -10.90
CA MET A 113 8.98 -13.31 -11.69
C MET A 113 9.19 -14.70 -11.10
N LYS A 114 10.41 -15.01 -10.69
CA LYS A 114 10.75 -16.28 -10.06
C LYS A 114 10.20 -16.37 -8.64
N HIS A 115 10.33 -15.28 -7.86
CA HIS A 115 9.82 -15.22 -6.49
C HIS A 115 8.31 -15.46 -6.42
N TYR A 116 7.54 -14.89 -7.34
CA TYR A 116 6.10 -15.07 -7.40
C TYR A 116 5.63 -16.26 -8.24
N ASP A 117 6.53 -17.13 -8.66
CA ASP A 117 6.27 -18.32 -9.47
C ASP A 117 5.45 -18.01 -10.74
N ILE A 118 5.86 -16.96 -11.46
CA ILE A 118 5.23 -16.54 -12.70
C ILE A 118 6.04 -17.07 -13.87
N ASP A 119 5.43 -17.98 -14.67
CA ASP A 119 6.05 -18.50 -15.90
C ASP A 119 6.22 -17.38 -16.94
N PRO A 120 7.48 -17.06 -17.34
CA PRO A 120 7.75 -16.04 -18.35
C PRO A 120 7.16 -16.36 -19.73
N SER A 121 6.95 -17.65 -20.01
CA SER A 121 6.40 -18.15 -21.28
C SER A 121 4.87 -18.22 -21.28
N GLY A 122 4.23 -17.96 -20.14
CA GLY A 122 2.78 -18.02 -19.96
C GLY A 122 2.04 -16.86 -20.61
N SER A 123 0.69 -16.89 -20.52
CA SER A 123 -0.14 -15.78 -20.99
C SER A 123 0.02 -14.56 -20.10
N TYR A 124 0.41 -13.41 -20.67
CA TYR A 124 0.51 -12.10 -20.03
C TYR A 124 1.36 -12.08 -18.72
N PRO A 125 2.60 -12.58 -18.73
CA PRO A 125 3.38 -12.72 -17.50
C PRO A 125 3.66 -11.36 -16.83
N ARG A 126 3.92 -10.30 -17.62
CA ARG A 126 4.12 -8.95 -17.10
C ARG A 126 2.90 -8.38 -16.41
N THR A 127 1.71 -8.60 -16.98
CA THR A 127 0.45 -8.12 -16.38
C THR A 127 0.19 -8.81 -15.05
N LYS A 128 0.37 -10.13 -15.00
CA LYS A 128 0.24 -10.90 -13.74
C LYS A 128 1.21 -10.42 -12.67
N LEU A 129 2.46 -10.14 -13.06
CA LEU A 129 3.44 -9.62 -12.13
C LEU A 129 3.06 -8.23 -11.61
N GLN A 130 2.65 -7.31 -12.49
CA GLN A 130 2.20 -5.98 -12.08
C GLN A 130 1.00 -6.02 -11.16
N GLU A 131 0.05 -6.91 -11.38
CA GLU A 131 -1.10 -7.11 -10.50
C GLU A 131 -0.67 -7.62 -9.12
N LYS A 132 0.27 -8.60 -9.07
CA LYS A 132 0.84 -9.07 -7.80
C LYS A 132 1.58 -7.96 -7.07
N MET A 133 2.42 -7.21 -7.77
CA MET A 133 3.14 -6.06 -7.21
C MET A 133 2.18 -5.01 -6.66
N LYS A 134 1.13 -4.63 -7.40
CA LYS A 134 0.12 -3.66 -6.93
C LYS A 134 -0.64 -4.11 -5.68
N LYS A 135 -0.81 -5.41 -5.49
CA LYS A 135 -1.44 -5.98 -4.29
C LYS A 135 -0.50 -6.03 -3.10
N ASN A 136 0.78 -6.27 -3.36
CA ASN A 136 1.76 -6.56 -2.33
C ASN A 136 2.64 -5.34 -1.98
N ILE A 137 2.78 -4.36 -2.87
CA ILE A 137 3.62 -3.18 -2.65
C ILE A 137 2.74 -1.93 -2.73
N SER A 138 2.79 -1.11 -1.69
CA SER A 138 2.07 0.16 -1.66
C SER A 138 2.98 1.31 -1.23
N TYR A 139 2.76 2.47 -1.85
CA TYR A 139 3.48 3.71 -1.60
C TYR A 139 2.48 4.77 -1.17
N ASN A 140 2.65 5.30 0.03
CA ASN A 140 1.73 6.26 0.61
C ASN A 140 2.46 7.45 1.23
N ARG A 141 1.88 8.64 1.10
CA ARG A 141 2.30 9.82 1.84
C ARG A 141 1.62 9.82 3.21
N THR A 142 2.41 10.03 4.25
CA THR A 142 1.86 10.21 5.60
C THR A 142 1.41 11.65 5.81
N ARG A 143 0.66 11.90 6.90
CA ARG A 143 0.26 13.27 7.30
C ARG A 143 1.46 14.19 7.62
N TYR A 144 2.64 13.61 7.85
CA TYR A 144 3.87 14.33 8.16
C TYR A 144 4.77 14.52 6.93
N LEU A 145 4.21 14.32 5.72
CA LEU A 145 4.92 14.45 4.44
C LEU A 145 6.09 13.46 4.26
N SER A 146 6.18 12.44 5.10
CA SER A 146 7.07 11.31 4.87
C SER A 146 6.44 10.31 3.91
N ILE A 147 7.25 9.50 3.26
CA ILE A 147 6.82 8.42 2.38
C ILE A 147 6.92 7.10 3.12
N SER A 148 5.83 6.36 3.12
CA SER A 148 5.75 5.00 3.63
C SER A 148 5.73 4.02 2.45
N ILE A 149 6.67 3.09 2.45
CA ILE A 149 6.74 1.95 1.55
C ILE A 149 6.33 0.72 2.34
N LYS A 150 5.22 0.09 1.98
CA LYS A 150 4.75 -1.14 2.60
C LYS A 150 4.84 -2.28 1.62
N VAL A 151 5.40 -3.39 2.08
CA VAL A 151 5.54 -4.62 1.31
C VAL A 151 4.90 -5.77 2.07
N LEU A 152 4.02 -6.48 1.41
CA LEU A 152 3.37 -7.69 1.90
C LEU A 152 3.97 -8.89 1.19
N ASP A 153 4.51 -9.85 1.92
CA ASP A 153 5.05 -11.10 1.35
C ASP A 153 4.72 -12.30 2.23
N GLU A 154 4.78 -13.49 1.67
CA GLU A 154 4.63 -14.76 2.39
C GLU A 154 5.89 -15.09 3.20
N ASP A 155 7.04 -14.54 2.77
CA ASP A 155 8.32 -14.62 3.45
C ASP A 155 8.63 -13.30 4.16
N PRO A 156 8.76 -13.29 5.52
CA PRO A 156 9.06 -12.08 6.28
C PRO A 156 10.42 -11.47 5.95
N GLU A 157 11.43 -12.29 5.63
CA GLU A 157 12.75 -11.80 5.24
C GLU A 157 12.69 -11.10 3.89
N MET A 158 11.98 -11.69 2.93
CA MET A 158 11.78 -11.10 1.61
C MET A 158 10.99 -9.80 1.67
N ALA A 159 9.94 -9.72 2.50
CA ALA A 159 9.20 -8.48 2.74
C ALA A 159 10.14 -7.35 3.21
N ALA A 160 11.01 -7.62 4.18
CA ALA A 160 11.96 -6.64 4.71
C ALA A 160 13.04 -6.25 3.68
N VAL A 161 13.59 -7.23 2.96
CA VAL A 161 14.61 -7.01 1.91
C VAL A 161 14.03 -6.18 0.78
N LEU A 162 12.81 -6.48 0.33
CA LEU A 162 12.11 -5.69 -0.70
C LEU A 162 11.85 -4.25 -0.24
N ALA A 163 11.30 -4.06 0.96
CA ALA A 163 10.98 -2.72 1.46
C ALA A 163 12.23 -1.82 1.54
N ASN A 164 13.31 -2.33 2.14
CA ASN A 164 14.58 -1.61 2.23
C ASN A 164 15.24 -1.40 0.86
N GLY A 165 15.21 -2.42 0.01
CA GLY A 165 15.78 -2.32 -1.33
C GLY A 165 15.06 -1.33 -2.23
N ILE A 166 13.73 -1.22 -2.14
CA ILE A 166 12.96 -0.21 -2.86
C ILE A 166 13.37 1.19 -2.42
N ALA A 167 13.52 1.42 -1.11
CA ALA A 167 13.98 2.71 -0.57
C ALA A 167 15.38 3.08 -1.09
N ALA A 168 16.33 2.14 -1.08
CA ALA A 168 17.67 2.35 -1.61
C ALA A 168 17.69 2.61 -3.13
N MET A 169 16.82 1.91 -3.87
CA MET A 169 16.68 2.14 -5.33
C MET A 169 16.05 3.48 -5.65
N TYR A 170 15.10 3.95 -4.84
CA TYR A 170 14.52 5.27 -4.98
C TYR A 170 15.62 6.34 -4.98
N ASP A 171 16.53 6.34 -4.00
CA ASP A 171 17.64 7.30 -3.93
C ASP A 171 18.54 7.24 -5.19
N SER A 172 18.82 6.06 -5.65
CA SER A 172 19.62 5.84 -6.86
C SER A 172 18.92 6.38 -8.12
N VAL A 173 17.61 6.13 -8.28
CA VAL A 173 16.83 6.62 -9.42
C VAL A 173 16.67 8.13 -9.37
N LYS A 174 16.37 8.70 -8.20
CA LYS A 174 16.29 10.14 -7.97
C LYS A 174 17.60 10.84 -8.39
N THR A 175 18.73 10.35 -7.90
CA THR A 175 20.06 10.90 -8.24
C THR A 175 20.32 10.84 -9.75
N ASN A 176 19.96 9.76 -10.41
CA ASN A 176 20.14 9.64 -11.86
C ASN A 176 19.27 10.63 -12.65
N ILE A 177 18.00 10.80 -12.28
CA ILE A 177 17.11 11.79 -12.90
C ILE A 177 17.71 13.20 -12.74
N GLN A 178 18.15 13.55 -11.55
CA GLN A 178 18.76 14.85 -11.30
C GLN A 178 20.03 15.09 -12.13
N ARG A 179 20.86 14.08 -12.32
CA ARG A 179 22.05 14.17 -13.18
C ARG A 179 21.69 14.31 -14.66
N GLU A 180 20.64 13.63 -15.12
CA GLU A 180 20.14 13.78 -16.49
C GLU A 180 19.66 15.21 -16.74
N VAL A 181 18.81 15.74 -15.85
CA VAL A 181 18.30 17.12 -15.94
C VAL A 181 19.44 18.16 -15.89
N ALA A 182 20.41 17.97 -14.99
CA ALA A 182 21.57 18.87 -14.91
C ALA A 182 22.39 18.85 -16.20
N LYS A 183 22.63 17.69 -16.82
CA LYS A 183 23.36 17.59 -18.09
C LYS A 183 22.61 18.28 -19.23
N GLU A 184 21.29 18.12 -19.32
CA GLU A 184 20.48 18.79 -20.32
C GLU A 184 20.52 20.31 -20.14
N ALA A 185 20.44 20.81 -18.90
CA ALA A 185 20.55 22.23 -18.61
C ALA A 185 21.92 22.80 -19.02
N PHE A 186 23.02 22.08 -18.76
CA PHE A 186 24.35 22.49 -19.21
C PHE A 186 24.47 22.49 -20.74
N ALA A 187 23.91 21.49 -21.43
CA ALA A 187 23.96 21.44 -22.90
C ALA A 187 23.25 22.62 -23.57
N ILE A 188 22.13 23.07 -22.99
CA ILE A 188 21.40 24.26 -23.50
C ILE A 188 22.25 25.55 -23.34
N VAL A 189 22.95 25.68 -22.22
CA VAL A 189 23.80 26.84 -21.98
C VAL A 189 25.03 26.88 -22.92
N ASP A 190 25.60 25.69 -23.23
CA ASP A 190 26.73 25.58 -24.17
C ASP A 190 26.33 25.87 -25.63
N GLU A 191 25.05 25.69 -26.00
CA GLU A 191 24.55 26.04 -27.35
C GLU A 191 24.25 27.54 -27.53
N GLU A 192 24.01 28.28 -26.43
CA GLU A 192 23.70 29.71 -26.51
C GLU A 192 24.93 30.64 -26.42
N PHE A 193 26.11 30.11 -26.17
CA PHE A 193 27.38 30.85 -26.09
C PHE A 193 28.39 30.34 -27.10
#